data_ca08899826741bb1c8008595bd5309d5
#
_entry.id   ca08899826741bb1c8008595bd5309d5
#
_cell.length_a   1.000
_cell.length_b   1.000
_cell.length_c   1.000
_cell.angle_alpha   90.00
_cell.angle_beta   90.00
_cell.angle_gamma   90.00
#
_symmetry.space_group_name_H-M   'P 1'
#
loop_
_entity.id
_entity.type
_entity.pdbx_description
1 polymer ?
#
loop_
_entity_poly.entity_id
_entity_poly.type
_entity_poly.pdbx_seq_one_letter_code
_entity_poly.pdbx_strand_id
1 'polypeptide(L)' 'MHVGMGVIFQGEGGGRTDRNVYRNELRFGDLAEPLGFESIWGVEHHFTDYTMCPDVLQYLTYFAGRTERI' A
#
# COMPACT_ATOMS: atom_id res chain seq x y z
N MET A 1 17.16 -13.58 5.09
CA MET A 1 16.90 -12.46 4.16
C MET A 1 15.62 -11.75 4.59
N HIS A 2 15.69 -10.43 4.65
CA HIS A 2 14.51 -9.62 4.98
C HIS A 2 13.73 -9.31 3.71
N VAL A 3 12.45 -9.69 3.66
CA VAL A 3 11.61 -9.48 2.48
C VAL A 3 10.42 -8.61 2.87
N GLY A 4 10.32 -7.45 2.21
CA GLY A 4 9.23 -6.51 2.40
C GLY A 4 8.26 -6.53 1.23
N MET A 5 7.00 -6.18 1.51
CA MET A 5 5.98 -6.00 0.48
C MET A 5 5.85 -4.52 0.14
N GLY A 6 6.01 -4.18 -1.13
CA GLY A 6 5.77 -2.83 -1.62
C GLY A 6 4.32 -2.64 -2.03
N VAL A 7 3.70 -1.59 -1.54
CA VAL A 7 2.35 -1.19 -1.92
C VAL A 7 2.44 0.21 -2.51
N ILE A 8 2.12 0.35 -3.79
CA ILE A 8 2.44 1.57 -4.54
C ILE A 8 1.23 2.35 -5.05
N PHE A 9 0.02 1.84 -4.90
CA PHE A 9 -1.22 2.50 -5.32
C PHE A 9 -1.17 2.97 -6.78
N GLN A 10 -0.75 2.09 -7.65
CA GLN A 10 -0.61 2.41 -9.06
C GLN A 10 -1.96 2.50 -9.73
N GLY A 11 -2.26 3.66 -10.31
CA GLY A 11 -3.57 4.00 -10.83
C GLY A 11 -3.74 3.95 -12.33
N GLU A 12 -2.78 3.46 -13.08
CA GLU A 12 -2.84 3.57 -14.52
C GLU A 12 -3.84 2.63 -15.19
N GLY A 13 -4.61 3.21 -16.09
CA GLY A 13 -5.36 2.50 -17.11
C GLY A 13 -6.57 1.69 -16.66
N GLY A 14 -7.32 1.20 -17.62
CA GLY A 14 -8.34 0.18 -17.41
C GLY A 14 -9.63 0.62 -16.74
N GLY A 15 -9.91 1.92 -16.65
CA GLY A 15 -11.17 2.40 -16.08
C GLY A 15 -11.34 2.17 -14.60
N ARG A 16 -10.28 1.93 -13.85
CA ARG A 16 -10.34 1.78 -12.41
C ARG A 16 -10.58 3.12 -11.73
N THR A 17 -11.43 3.12 -10.71
CA THR A 17 -11.61 4.30 -9.87
C THR A 17 -10.51 4.33 -8.81
N ASP A 18 -10.22 5.52 -8.28
CA ASP A 18 -9.28 5.68 -7.18
C ASP A 18 -9.66 4.79 -5.99
N ARG A 19 -10.95 4.73 -5.68
CA ARG A 19 -11.45 3.86 -4.62
C ARG A 19 -11.06 2.39 -4.84
N ASN A 20 -11.19 1.91 -6.07
CA ASN A 20 -10.85 0.51 -6.37
C ASN A 20 -9.36 0.26 -6.25
N VAL A 21 -8.54 1.20 -6.69
CA VAL A 21 -7.09 1.12 -6.53
C VAL A 21 -6.73 1.04 -5.04
N TYR A 22 -7.26 1.95 -4.22
CA TYR A 22 -6.99 1.94 -2.79
C TYR A 22 -7.45 0.64 -2.14
N ARG A 23 -8.67 0.17 -2.45
CA ARG A 23 -9.18 -1.08 -1.86
C ARG A 23 -8.33 -2.29 -2.21
N ASN A 24 -7.88 -2.38 -3.46
CA ASN A 24 -7.03 -3.49 -3.87
C ASN A 24 -5.66 -3.44 -3.22
N GLU A 25 -5.05 -2.27 -3.20
CA GLU A 25 -3.73 -2.10 -2.61
C GLU A 25 -3.75 -2.31 -1.10
N LEU A 26 -4.80 -1.88 -0.41
CA LEU A 26 -4.95 -2.15 1.02
C LEU A 26 -5.11 -3.64 1.29
N ARG A 27 -5.75 -4.39 0.41
CA ARG A 27 -5.81 -5.86 0.53
C ARG A 27 -4.44 -6.49 0.43
N PHE A 28 -3.59 -6.02 -0.50
CA PHE A 28 -2.22 -6.51 -0.57
C PHE A 28 -1.48 -6.24 0.74
N GLY A 29 -1.63 -5.06 1.29
CA GLY A 29 -1.06 -4.74 2.59
C GLY A 29 -1.54 -5.68 3.69
N ASP A 30 -2.84 -5.98 3.74
CA ASP A 30 -3.41 -6.90 4.72
C ASP A 30 -2.86 -8.33 4.57
N LEU A 31 -2.42 -8.71 3.39
CA LEU A 31 -1.84 -10.04 3.15
C LEU A 31 -0.37 -10.13 3.56
N ALA A 32 0.30 -9.02 3.74
CA ALA A 32 1.74 -9.01 3.97
C ALA A 32 2.13 -9.84 5.21
N GLU A 33 1.51 -9.58 6.34
CA GLU A 33 1.86 -10.27 7.59
C GLU A 33 1.49 -11.75 7.55
N PRO A 34 0.26 -12.15 7.15
CA PRO A 34 -0.09 -13.57 7.07
C PRO A 34 0.79 -14.37 6.10
N LEU A 35 1.29 -13.73 5.04
CA LEU A 35 2.15 -14.39 4.05
C LEU A 35 3.61 -14.44 4.46
N GLY A 36 3.97 -13.86 5.60
CA GLY A 36 5.32 -13.94 6.14
C GLY A 36 6.27 -12.83 5.70
N PHE A 37 5.77 -11.78 5.08
CA PHE A 37 6.59 -10.61 4.82
C PHE A 37 6.99 -9.94 6.14
N GLU A 38 8.16 -9.35 6.16
CA GLU A 38 8.73 -8.77 7.39
C GLU A 38 8.53 -7.26 7.50
N SER A 39 8.09 -6.64 6.41
CA SER A 39 7.80 -5.20 6.40
C SER A 39 6.82 -4.84 5.29
N ILE A 40 6.17 -3.70 5.46
CA ILE A 40 5.37 -3.05 4.41
C ILE A 40 6.08 -1.75 4.03
N TRP A 41 6.16 -1.50 2.74
CA TRP A 41 6.78 -0.30 2.19
C TRP A 41 5.74 0.48 1.40
N GLY A 42 5.77 1.77 1.52
CA GLY A 42 4.96 2.65 0.71
C GLY A 42 5.80 3.70 0.01
N VAL A 43 5.22 4.32 -1.00
CA VAL A 43 5.84 5.45 -1.70
C VAL A 43 4.89 6.63 -1.64
N GLU A 44 5.43 7.83 -1.73
CA GLU A 44 4.63 9.05 -1.71
C GLU A 44 4.83 9.81 -3.00
N HIS A 45 3.72 10.14 -3.67
CA HIS A 45 3.74 10.90 -4.91
C HIS A 45 2.69 12.00 -4.88
N HIS A 46 2.99 13.11 -5.57
CA HIS A 46 2.15 14.28 -5.61
C HIS A 46 1.94 14.73 -7.07
N PHE A 47 0.76 15.26 -7.34
CA PHE A 47 0.42 15.83 -8.64
C PHE A 47 0.60 14.85 -9.80
N THR A 48 0.29 13.59 -9.57
CA THR A 48 0.34 12.54 -10.59
C THR A 48 -0.80 11.55 -10.37
N ASP A 49 -1.33 11.04 -11.46
CA ASP A 49 -2.33 9.97 -11.43
C ASP A 49 -1.71 8.58 -11.61
N TYR A 50 -0.41 8.53 -11.70
CA TYR A 50 0.37 7.31 -11.86
C TYR A 50 0.45 6.50 -10.55
N THR A 51 0.82 7.14 -9.46
CA THR A 51 0.79 6.56 -8.12
C THR A 51 0.06 7.54 -7.20
N MET A 52 -0.90 7.04 -6.44
CA MET A 52 -1.91 7.87 -5.81
C MET A 52 -1.82 7.93 -4.29
N CYS A 53 -0.64 7.78 -3.71
CA CYS A 53 -0.46 7.93 -2.28
C CYS A 53 0.13 9.30 -1.97
N PRO A 54 -0.69 10.30 -1.61
CA PRO A 54 -0.19 11.65 -1.33
C PRO A 54 0.37 11.80 0.09
N ASP A 55 0.17 10.82 0.95
CA ASP A 55 0.64 10.87 2.33
C ASP A 55 0.97 9.45 2.80
N VAL A 56 2.22 9.06 2.66
CA VAL A 56 2.68 7.72 2.98
C VAL A 56 2.64 7.45 4.49
N LEU A 57 2.79 8.46 5.32
CA LEU A 57 2.77 8.27 6.77
C LEU A 57 1.36 7.92 7.25
N GLN A 58 0.31 8.49 6.67
CA GLN A 58 -1.05 8.10 7.00
C GLN A 58 -1.31 6.65 6.63
N TYR A 59 -0.88 6.25 5.44
CA TYR A 59 -0.99 4.88 4.98
C TYR A 59 -0.26 3.91 5.92
N LEU A 60 0.98 4.21 6.26
CA LEU A 60 1.76 3.35 7.14
C LEU A 60 1.19 3.32 8.57
N THR A 61 0.65 4.43 9.05
CA THR A 61 -0.02 4.48 10.35
C THR A 61 -1.26 3.58 10.38
N TYR A 62 -2.02 3.55 9.30
CA TYR A 62 -3.17 2.65 9.18
C TYR A 62 -2.73 1.19 9.36
N PHE A 63 -1.66 0.78 8.70
CA PHE A 63 -1.16 -0.58 8.84
C PHE A 63 -0.49 -0.83 10.18
N ALA A 64 0.16 0.13 10.76
CA ALA A 64 0.73 0.00 12.09
C ALA A 64 -0.34 -0.35 13.14
N GLY A 65 -1.55 0.16 12.97
CA GLY A 65 -2.67 -0.16 13.86
C GLY A 65 -3.33 -1.51 13.59
N ARG A 66 -3.02 -2.16 12.47
CA ARG A 66 -3.66 -3.41 12.03
C ARG A 66 -2.75 -4.61 12.07
N THR A 67 -1.48 -4.41 12.28
CA THR A 67 -0.48 -5.48 12.28
C THR A 67 0.04 -5.70 13.69
N GLU A 68 0.61 -6.88 13.92
CA GLU A 68 1.16 -7.24 15.22
C GLU A 68 2.69 -7.35 15.19
N ARG A 69 3.23 -7.62 14.02
CA ARG A 69 4.65 -7.97 13.88
C ARG A 69 5.42 -7.06 12.93
N ILE A 70 4.76 -6.55 11.89
CA ILE A 70 5.42 -5.71 10.89
C ILE A 70 4.96 -4.27 10.97
#